data_2b31dfbad71373926df9a1310ae892d2
#
_entry.id   2b31dfbad71373926df9a1310ae892d2
#
_cell.length_a   1.000
_cell.length_b   1.000
_cell.length_c   1.000
_cell.angle_alpha   90.00
_cell.angle_beta   90.00
_cell.angle_gamma   90.00
#
_symmetry.space_group_name_H-M   'P 1'
#
loop_
_entity.id
_entity.type
_entity.pdbx_description
1 polymer ?
#
loop_
_entity_poly.entity_id
_entity_poly.type
_entity_poly.pdbx_seq_one_letter_code
_entity_poly.pdbx_strand_id
1 'polypeptide(L)'
;MRILFLSNLEFEGFAGPTYCVPALIGALSELEEVVWYNMRPVERVEWRGLPFYRNPNDFAFDIEDFTSRIWRPDLIVFEGFYAFHPNATLLGVLSSGIPYVIEPHCALTSGDQGKKTFKKRICNAVFYNRFAQGAAAIHYLTEKERDESGEKWNRNSFIEPNGIEVPKERPHRESWHGDVPEIVFVGRVEPYQKGLDVLLEALTPLNACADSPRFHLSIYGNSVNGFSNEMEKKLQAAGLSDVVAVRGPVYGDEKDAVLRAADIFLLTSRYEGMPMGLLEACAYGLPCVVTPGTNMSDVILAGGAGWVCDLSPESVREAIVVAASSAEAYAEMALASRRVAELFSWPSIAKSIRTDYLKVIGRA
;
A
#
# COMPACT_ATOMS: atom_id res chain seq x y z
N MET A 1 -20.07 -16.84 5.28
CA MET A 1 -20.57 -15.90 4.23
C MET A 1 -19.96 -16.32 2.89
N ARG A 2 -20.73 -16.19 1.81
CA ARG A 2 -20.27 -16.51 0.44
C ARG A 2 -19.95 -15.22 -0.30
N ILE A 3 -18.70 -15.02 -0.63
CA ILE A 3 -18.21 -13.77 -1.21
C ILE A 3 -17.71 -14.03 -2.63
N LEU A 4 -18.20 -13.24 -3.58
CA LEU A 4 -17.73 -13.25 -4.95
C LEU A 4 -16.88 -11.98 -5.18
N PHE A 5 -15.59 -12.14 -5.43
CA PHE A 5 -14.71 -11.07 -5.88
C PHE A 5 -14.70 -10.98 -7.39
N LEU A 6 -14.97 -9.80 -7.92
CA LEU A 6 -14.83 -9.46 -9.31
C LEU A 6 -13.68 -8.49 -9.51
N SER A 7 -12.69 -8.85 -10.30
CA SER A 7 -11.54 -8.02 -10.63
C SER A 7 -11.32 -7.91 -12.14
N ASN A 8 -10.48 -6.97 -12.54
CA ASN A 8 -10.04 -6.78 -13.92
C ASN A 8 -8.54 -6.52 -13.97
N LEU A 9 -7.76 -7.41 -13.31
CA LEU A 9 -6.34 -7.25 -13.09
C LEU A 9 -5.51 -7.75 -14.28
N GLU A 10 -4.49 -6.97 -14.61
CA GLU A 10 -3.34 -7.42 -15.40
C GLU A 10 -2.29 -7.97 -14.44
N PHE A 11 -1.86 -9.20 -14.65
CA PHE A 11 -0.80 -9.80 -13.84
C PHE A 11 0.61 -9.50 -14.38
N GLU A 12 0.69 -8.61 -15.36
CA GLU A 12 1.95 -8.08 -15.87
C GLU A 12 2.19 -6.70 -15.26
N GLY A 13 3.27 -6.56 -14.51
CA GLY A 13 3.67 -5.31 -13.86
C GLY A 13 3.49 -5.29 -12.34
N PHE A 14 3.93 -4.21 -11.73
CA PHE A 14 3.99 -4.03 -10.26
C PHE A 14 2.93 -3.03 -9.76
N ALA A 15 1.69 -3.16 -10.23
CA ALA A 15 0.60 -2.34 -9.73
C ALA A 15 0.15 -2.83 -8.34
N GLY A 16 -0.11 -1.90 -7.41
CA GLY A 16 -0.55 -2.21 -6.04
C GLY A 16 -1.68 -3.25 -5.96
N PRO A 17 -2.79 -3.09 -6.70
CA PRO A 17 -3.90 -4.05 -6.69
C PRO A 17 -3.51 -5.47 -7.11
N THR A 18 -2.50 -5.65 -7.95
CA THR A 18 -2.01 -6.98 -8.38
C THR A 18 -1.44 -7.79 -7.20
N TYR A 19 -0.99 -7.13 -6.14
CA TYR A 19 -0.51 -7.76 -4.91
C TYR A 19 -1.57 -7.82 -3.83
N CYS A 20 -2.27 -6.71 -3.59
CA CYS A 20 -3.18 -6.57 -2.45
C CYS A 20 -4.45 -7.39 -2.64
N VAL A 21 -5.05 -7.40 -3.83
CA VAL A 21 -6.31 -8.12 -4.08
C VAL A 21 -6.17 -9.64 -3.86
N PRO A 22 -5.18 -10.34 -4.45
CA PRO A 22 -5.00 -11.77 -4.17
C PRO A 22 -4.68 -12.08 -2.71
N ALA A 23 -3.90 -11.23 -2.05
CA ALA A 23 -3.53 -11.42 -0.65
C ALA A 23 -4.75 -11.27 0.28
N LEU A 24 -5.59 -10.27 0.04
CA LEU A 24 -6.87 -10.10 0.74
C LEU A 24 -7.79 -11.32 0.54
N ILE A 25 -7.96 -11.73 -0.72
CA ILE A 25 -8.79 -12.89 -1.06
C ILE A 25 -8.28 -14.15 -0.35
N GLY A 26 -6.98 -14.38 -0.35
CA GLY A 26 -6.35 -15.50 0.36
C GLY A 26 -6.66 -15.48 1.85
N ALA A 27 -6.45 -14.34 2.50
CA ALA A 27 -6.73 -14.19 3.92
C ALA A 27 -8.21 -14.33 4.28
N LEU A 28 -9.12 -13.83 3.43
CA LEU A 28 -10.56 -14.01 3.61
C LEU A 28 -11.01 -15.46 3.35
N SER A 29 -10.35 -16.17 2.45
CA SER A 29 -10.66 -17.58 2.15
C SER A 29 -10.41 -18.52 3.35
N GLU A 30 -9.55 -18.12 4.30
CA GLU A 30 -9.36 -18.84 5.57
C GLU A 30 -10.55 -18.65 6.54
N LEU A 31 -11.40 -17.66 6.31
CA LEU A 31 -12.50 -17.27 7.20
C LEU A 31 -13.88 -17.55 6.60
N GLU A 32 -14.01 -17.49 5.29
CA GLU A 32 -15.26 -17.48 4.56
C GLU A 32 -15.18 -18.29 3.25
N GLU A 33 -16.33 -18.63 2.66
CA GLU A 33 -16.39 -19.21 1.31
C GLU A 33 -16.16 -18.10 0.28
N VAL A 34 -15.01 -18.06 -0.38
CA VAL A 34 -14.65 -17.01 -1.33
C VAL A 34 -14.42 -17.60 -2.72
N VAL A 35 -14.97 -16.96 -3.72
CA VAL A 35 -14.62 -17.20 -5.13
C VAL A 35 -14.12 -15.91 -5.75
N TRP A 36 -13.03 -16.03 -6.47
CA TRP A 36 -12.42 -14.93 -7.21
C TRP A 36 -12.61 -15.13 -8.71
N TYR A 37 -13.19 -14.12 -9.38
CA TYR A 37 -13.37 -14.10 -10.82
C TYR A 37 -12.64 -12.89 -11.41
N ASN A 38 -11.60 -13.14 -12.22
CA ASN A 38 -10.93 -12.07 -12.97
C ASN A 38 -11.56 -11.92 -14.35
N MET A 39 -12.17 -10.78 -14.62
CA MET A 39 -12.92 -10.53 -15.85
C MET A 39 -12.03 -10.25 -17.05
N ARG A 40 -10.75 -9.95 -16.82
CA ARG A 40 -9.80 -9.76 -17.90
C ARG A 40 -9.34 -11.12 -18.44
N PRO A 41 -9.26 -11.29 -19.77
CA PRO A 41 -8.64 -12.48 -20.36
C PRO A 41 -7.16 -12.56 -19.95
N VAL A 42 -6.80 -13.64 -19.28
CA VAL A 42 -5.40 -13.93 -18.89
C VAL A 42 -5.15 -15.43 -19.08
N GLU A 43 -3.94 -15.81 -19.44
CA GLU A 43 -3.61 -17.22 -19.61
C GLU A 43 -3.53 -17.99 -18.28
N ARG A 44 -3.22 -17.28 -17.18
CA ARG A 44 -3.09 -17.87 -15.85
C ARG A 44 -4.44 -18.24 -15.25
N VAL A 45 -4.46 -19.30 -14.47
CA VAL A 45 -5.63 -19.79 -13.70
C VAL A 45 -5.41 -19.67 -12.19
N GLU A 46 -4.26 -19.22 -11.78
CA GLU A 46 -3.91 -18.98 -10.39
C GLU A 46 -2.92 -17.81 -10.26
N TRP A 47 -2.90 -17.19 -9.11
CA TRP A 47 -1.93 -16.18 -8.73
C TRP A 47 -1.46 -16.44 -7.30
N ARG A 48 -0.16 -16.63 -7.11
CA ARG A 48 0.45 -16.93 -5.81
C ARG A 48 -0.24 -18.09 -5.08
N GLY A 49 -0.60 -19.14 -5.81
CA GLY A 49 -1.26 -20.32 -5.25
C GLY A 49 -2.77 -20.19 -5.01
N LEU A 50 -3.37 -19.02 -5.31
CA LEU A 50 -4.81 -18.82 -5.25
C LEU A 50 -5.41 -19.06 -6.63
N PRO A 51 -6.31 -20.03 -6.76
CA PRO A 51 -7.05 -20.25 -8.00
C PRO A 51 -8.06 -19.13 -8.22
N PHE A 52 -8.25 -18.74 -9.46
CA PHE A 52 -9.33 -17.84 -9.85
C PHE A 52 -10.01 -18.32 -11.11
N TYR A 53 -11.29 -17.99 -11.21
CA TYR A 53 -12.02 -18.18 -12.46
C TYR A 53 -11.68 -17.03 -13.39
N ARG A 54 -11.46 -17.36 -14.65
CA ARG A 54 -11.20 -16.38 -15.71
C ARG A 54 -12.25 -16.50 -16.80
N ASN A 55 -12.35 -15.46 -17.59
CA ASN A 55 -13.08 -15.53 -18.84
C ASN A 55 -12.21 -16.21 -19.92
N PRO A 56 -12.38 -17.50 -20.22
CA PRO A 56 -11.44 -18.22 -21.07
C PRO A 56 -11.56 -17.87 -22.56
N ASN A 57 -12.68 -17.28 -23.01
CA ASN A 57 -12.97 -17.09 -24.43
C ASN A 57 -13.75 -15.79 -24.72
N ASP A 58 -13.45 -14.69 -24.06
CA ASP A 58 -14.22 -13.44 -24.18
C ASP A 58 -15.72 -13.56 -23.86
N PHE A 59 -16.15 -14.67 -23.25
CA PHE A 59 -17.51 -14.80 -22.76
C PHE A 59 -17.71 -13.90 -21.54
N ALA A 60 -18.75 -13.10 -21.62
CA ALA A 60 -19.13 -12.27 -20.50
C ALA A 60 -19.45 -13.15 -19.27
N PHE A 61 -18.92 -12.81 -18.11
CA PHE A 61 -19.34 -13.40 -16.84
C PHE A 61 -20.87 -13.24 -16.71
N ASP A 62 -21.56 -14.30 -16.39
CA ASP A 62 -23.00 -14.31 -16.16
C ASP A 62 -23.31 -14.73 -14.72
N ILE A 63 -24.01 -13.87 -13.98
CA ILE A 63 -24.29 -14.10 -12.55
C ILE A 63 -25.32 -15.22 -12.33
N GLU A 64 -26.24 -15.43 -13.26
CA GLU A 64 -27.24 -16.50 -13.15
C GLU A 64 -26.57 -17.85 -13.39
N ASP A 65 -25.72 -17.94 -14.41
CA ASP A 65 -24.94 -19.16 -14.70
C ASP A 65 -24.00 -19.46 -13.50
N PHE A 66 -23.28 -18.46 -12.98
CA PHE A 66 -22.45 -18.61 -11.79
C PHE A 66 -23.26 -19.13 -10.60
N THR A 67 -24.39 -18.50 -10.31
CA THR A 67 -25.26 -18.88 -9.19
C THR A 67 -25.80 -20.31 -9.32
N SER A 68 -26.11 -20.75 -10.54
CA SER A 68 -26.60 -22.09 -10.79
C SER A 68 -25.56 -23.19 -10.62
N ARG A 69 -24.29 -22.89 -10.94
CA ARG A 69 -23.18 -23.86 -10.94
C ARG A 69 -22.40 -23.92 -9.64
N ILE A 70 -22.29 -22.82 -8.94
CA ILE A 70 -21.44 -22.71 -7.74
C ILE A 70 -22.31 -22.47 -6.51
N TRP A 71 -22.78 -21.25 -6.32
CA TRP A 71 -23.73 -20.84 -5.28
C TRP A 71 -24.14 -19.38 -5.46
N ARG A 72 -25.24 -18.98 -4.82
CA ARG A 72 -25.63 -17.57 -4.77
C ARG A 72 -24.74 -16.82 -3.79
N PRO A 73 -24.04 -15.74 -4.20
CA PRO A 73 -23.27 -14.90 -3.28
C PRO A 73 -24.16 -14.22 -2.24
N ASP A 74 -23.66 -14.10 -1.03
CA ASP A 74 -24.20 -13.19 0.00
C ASP A 74 -23.75 -11.75 -0.25
N LEU A 75 -22.53 -11.59 -0.83
CA LEU A 75 -21.90 -10.32 -1.14
C LEU A 75 -21.05 -10.43 -2.41
N ILE A 76 -21.06 -9.37 -3.22
CA ILE A 76 -20.16 -9.19 -4.37
C ILE A 76 -19.22 -8.04 -4.07
N VAL A 77 -17.93 -8.23 -4.31
CA VAL A 77 -16.90 -7.19 -4.15
C VAL A 77 -16.30 -6.85 -5.51
N PHE A 78 -16.37 -5.58 -5.87
CA PHE A 78 -15.77 -5.06 -7.10
C PHE A 78 -14.41 -4.44 -6.80
N GLU A 79 -13.35 -5.07 -7.31
CA GLU A 79 -11.97 -4.61 -7.21
C GLU A 79 -11.65 -3.62 -8.33
N GLY A 80 -11.75 -2.34 -8.01
CA GLY A 80 -11.62 -1.23 -8.95
C GLY A 80 -12.97 -0.59 -9.30
N PHE A 81 -12.92 0.56 -9.93
CA PHE A 81 -14.12 1.34 -10.26
C PHE A 81 -14.33 1.42 -11.77
N TYR A 82 -13.43 2.07 -12.49
CA TYR A 82 -13.53 2.23 -13.95
C TYR A 82 -13.10 0.99 -14.74
N ALA A 83 -12.69 -0.05 -14.06
CA ALA A 83 -12.34 -1.32 -14.68
C ALA A 83 -13.57 -2.09 -15.23
N PHE A 84 -14.76 -1.77 -14.71
CA PHE A 84 -16.02 -2.42 -15.06
C PHE A 84 -16.82 -1.51 -16.00
N HIS A 85 -16.91 -1.92 -17.26
CA HIS A 85 -17.68 -1.18 -18.26
C HIS A 85 -19.17 -1.55 -18.20
N PRO A 86 -20.09 -0.60 -18.48
CA PRO A 86 -21.53 -0.88 -18.54
C PRO A 86 -21.87 -1.77 -19.74
N ASN A 87 -21.87 -3.07 -19.51
CA ASN A 87 -22.23 -4.11 -20.45
C ASN A 87 -23.32 -5.03 -19.85
N ALA A 88 -23.80 -5.97 -20.61
CA ALA A 88 -24.83 -6.91 -20.17
C ALA A 88 -24.45 -7.65 -18.87
N THR A 89 -23.18 -8.04 -18.75
CA THR A 89 -22.61 -8.71 -17.57
C THR A 89 -22.77 -7.88 -16.30
N LEU A 90 -22.27 -6.65 -16.33
CA LEU A 90 -22.34 -5.77 -15.17
C LEU A 90 -23.78 -5.42 -14.83
N LEU A 91 -24.62 -5.17 -15.83
CA LEU A 91 -26.06 -4.91 -15.64
C LEU A 91 -26.78 -6.12 -15.05
N GLY A 92 -26.43 -7.35 -15.47
CA GLY A 92 -26.93 -8.60 -14.87
C GLY A 92 -26.56 -8.70 -13.39
N VAL A 93 -25.31 -8.44 -13.03
CA VAL A 93 -24.87 -8.41 -11.63
C VAL A 93 -25.67 -7.39 -10.82
N LEU A 94 -25.80 -6.17 -11.31
CA LEU A 94 -26.53 -5.09 -10.62
C LEU A 94 -28.03 -5.38 -10.47
N SER A 95 -28.64 -6.09 -11.42
CA SER A 95 -30.04 -6.48 -11.36
C SER A 95 -30.31 -7.74 -10.52
N SER A 96 -29.29 -8.48 -10.13
CA SER A 96 -29.42 -9.72 -9.34
C SER A 96 -29.99 -9.53 -7.94
N GLY A 97 -30.01 -8.29 -7.43
CA GLY A 97 -30.41 -7.94 -6.07
C GLY A 97 -29.43 -8.43 -4.99
N ILE A 98 -28.24 -8.88 -5.36
CA ILE A 98 -27.18 -9.24 -4.42
C ILE A 98 -26.49 -7.94 -3.97
N PRO A 99 -26.30 -7.70 -2.65
CA PRO A 99 -25.56 -6.54 -2.18
C PRO A 99 -24.11 -6.56 -2.69
N TYR A 100 -23.58 -5.39 -2.99
CA TYR A 100 -22.19 -5.29 -3.45
C TYR A 100 -21.45 -4.14 -2.80
N VAL A 101 -20.14 -4.32 -2.67
CA VAL A 101 -19.15 -3.34 -2.21
C VAL A 101 -18.22 -3.00 -3.36
N ILE A 102 -17.73 -1.77 -3.39
CA ILE A 102 -16.74 -1.30 -4.37
C ILE A 102 -15.49 -0.88 -3.61
N GLU A 103 -14.34 -1.43 -3.97
CA GLU A 103 -13.02 -0.94 -3.57
C GLU A 103 -12.41 -0.14 -4.73
N PRO A 104 -12.39 1.21 -4.68
CA PRO A 104 -12.10 2.04 -5.85
C PRO A 104 -10.61 2.22 -6.14
N HIS A 105 -9.70 1.87 -5.23
CA HIS A 105 -8.25 2.06 -5.36
C HIS A 105 -7.90 3.49 -5.80
N CYS A 106 -8.35 4.49 -5.04
CA CYS A 106 -8.18 5.93 -5.27
C CYS A 106 -8.89 6.50 -6.52
N ALA A 107 -9.62 5.71 -7.31
CA ALA A 107 -10.24 6.17 -8.54
C ALA A 107 -11.31 7.26 -8.34
N LEU A 108 -11.87 7.39 -7.13
CA LEU A 108 -12.91 8.36 -6.78
C LEU A 108 -12.36 9.68 -6.24
N THR A 109 -11.07 9.74 -5.88
CA THR A 109 -10.43 10.94 -5.33
C THR A 109 -10.47 12.13 -6.30
N SER A 110 -10.51 13.33 -5.77
CA SER A 110 -10.50 14.57 -6.57
C SER A 110 -9.31 14.64 -7.52
N GLY A 111 -8.14 14.15 -7.10
CA GLY A 111 -6.93 14.09 -7.90
C GLY A 111 -7.07 13.17 -9.13
N ASP A 112 -7.64 11.98 -8.96
CA ASP A 112 -7.87 11.08 -10.10
C ASP A 112 -9.04 11.52 -10.98
N GLN A 113 -10.08 12.11 -10.40
CA GLN A 113 -11.20 12.72 -11.15
C GLN A 113 -10.75 13.89 -12.02
N GLY A 114 -9.68 14.60 -11.66
CA GLY A 114 -9.04 15.64 -12.46
C GLY A 114 -8.39 15.16 -13.75
N LYS A 115 -8.08 13.85 -13.86
CA LYS A 115 -7.51 13.25 -15.07
C LYS A 115 -8.60 12.89 -16.07
N LYS A 116 -8.41 13.18 -17.38
CA LYS A 116 -9.40 12.88 -18.47
C LYS A 116 -10.81 13.36 -18.14
N THR A 117 -10.94 14.55 -17.59
CA THR A 117 -12.12 15.12 -16.91
C THR A 117 -13.39 15.04 -17.75
N PHE A 118 -13.36 15.43 -19.03
CA PHE A 118 -14.55 15.47 -19.89
C PHE A 118 -15.16 14.08 -20.08
N LYS A 119 -14.33 13.07 -20.43
CA LYS A 119 -14.79 11.68 -20.63
C LYS A 119 -15.38 11.12 -19.33
N LYS A 120 -14.67 11.31 -18.20
CA LYS A 120 -15.13 10.83 -16.89
C LYS A 120 -16.45 11.48 -16.48
N ARG A 121 -16.63 12.79 -16.68
CA ARG A 121 -17.89 13.49 -16.34
C ARG A 121 -19.10 12.88 -17.05
N ILE A 122 -19.00 12.63 -18.35
CA ILE A 122 -20.09 12.00 -19.12
C ILE A 122 -20.34 10.59 -18.59
N CYS A 123 -19.33 9.75 -18.50
CA CYS A 123 -19.46 8.37 -18.04
C CYS A 123 -20.04 8.28 -16.61
N ASN A 124 -19.59 9.18 -15.72
CA ASN A 124 -20.11 9.26 -14.37
C ASN A 124 -21.60 9.64 -14.35
N ALA A 125 -22.01 10.64 -15.14
CA ALA A 125 -23.39 11.07 -15.19
C ALA A 125 -24.32 9.97 -15.76
N VAL A 126 -23.85 9.22 -16.75
CA VAL A 126 -24.65 8.19 -17.41
C VAL A 126 -24.75 6.90 -16.59
N PHE A 127 -23.64 6.48 -15.97
CA PHE A 127 -23.57 5.16 -15.34
C PHE A 127 -22.90 5.13 -13.97
N TYR A 128 -21.66 5.64 -13.83
CA TYR A 128 -20.85 5.37 -12.64
C TYR A 128 -21.37 5.98 -11.35
N ASN A 129 -22.10 7.11 -11.40
CA ASN A 129 -22.76 7.65 -10.21
C ASN A 129 -23.82 6.68 -9.67
N ARG A 130 -24.61 6.06 -10.55
CA ARG A 130 -25.63 5.06 -10.14
C ARG A 130 -24.97 3.78 -9.64
N PHE A 131 -23.88 3.37 -10.29
CA PHE A 131 -23.10 2.21 -9.84
C PHE A 131 -22.55 2.44 -8.42
N ALA A 132 -21.95 3.59 -8.15
CA ALA A 132 -21.46 3.91 -6.81
C ALA A 132 -22.58 4.03 -5.78
N GLN A 133 -23.65 4.77 -6.11
CA GLN A 133 -24.80 4.99 -5.20
C GLN A 133 -25.60 3.73 -4.92
N GLY A 134 -25.63 2.77 -5.85
CA GLY A 134 -26.28 1.48 -5.68
C GLY A 134 -25.47 0.47 -4.86
N ALA A 135 -24.20 0.73 -4.60
CA ALA A 135 -23.39 -0.12 -3.73
C ALA A 135 -23.91 -0.07 -2.30
N ALA A 136 -23.88 -1.21 -1.61
CA ALA A 136 -24.22 -1.28 -0.20
C ALA A 136 -23.24 -0.48 0.66
N ALA A 137 -21.94 -0.44 0.24
CA ALA A 137 -20.93 0.45 0.78
C ALA A 137 -19.77 0.64 -0.21
N ILE A 138 -18.94 1.68 0.03
CA ILE A 138 -17.63 1.82 -0.60
C ILE A 138 -16.56 1.51 0.45
N HIS A 139 -15.62 0.65 0.09
CA HIS A 139 -14.45 0.33 0.89
C HIS A 139 -13.30 1.27 0.48
N TYR A 140 -12.87 2.14 1.37
CA TYR A 140 -11.72 3.00 1.19
C TYR A 140 -10.52 2.47 1.99
N LEU A 141 -9.33 2.66 1.46
CA LEU A 141 -8.10 2.20 2.13
C LEU A 141 -7.63 3.16 3.24
N THR A 142 -8.01 4.43 3.16
CA THR A 142 -7.62 5.46 4.13
C THR A 142 -8.71 6.51 4.32
N GLU A 143 -8.71 7.20 5.47
CA GLU A 143 -9.58 8.37 5.69
C GLU A 143 -9.39 9.44 4.64
N LYS A 144 -8.14 9.70 4.27
CA LYS A 144 -7.81 10.68 3.23
C LYS A 144 -8.44 10.32 1.88
N GLU A 145 -8.39 9.03 1.47
CA GLU A 145 -9.04 8.59 0.23
C GLU A 145 -10.55 8.83 0.29
N ARG A 146 -11.20 8.50 1.42
CA ARG A 146 -12.63 8.75 1.63
C ARG A 146 -12.94 10.26 1.53
N ASP A 147 -12.20 11.09 2.25
CA ASP A 147 -12.45 12.53 2.34
C ASP A 147 -12.21 13.23 0.99
N GLU A 148 -11.15 12.86 0.27
CA GLU A 148 -10.87 13.35 -1.09
C GLU A 148 -11.90 12.86 -2.13
N SER A 149 -12.51 11.71 -1.93
CA SER A 149 -13.58 11.18 -2.79
C SER A 149 -14.91 11.90 -2.56
N GLY A 150 -15.24 12.15 -1.31
CA GLY A 150 -16.46 12.85 -0.87
C GLY A 150 -17.72 11.98 -0.95
N GLU A 151 -18.74 12.39 -0.19
CA GLU A 151 -20.01 11.64 -0.02
C GLU A 151 -20.91 11.56 -1.27
N LYS A 152 -20.57 12.29 -2.32
CA LYS A 152 -21.37 12.30 -3.58
C LYS A 152 -21.47 10.92 -4.24
N TRP A 153 -20.51 10.04 -3.99
CA TRP A 153 -20.46 8.70 -4.58
C TRP A 153 -21.35 7.73 -3.82
N ASN A 154 -21.17 7.64 -2.51
CA ASN A 154 -22.03 6.88 -1.60
C ASN A 154 -21.82 7.40 -0.18
N ARG A 155 -22.88 7.47 0.62
CA ARG A 155 -22.79 7.85 2.03
C ARG A 155 -22.36 6.70 2.92
N ASN A 156 -22.66 5.47 2.50
CA ASN A 156 -22.25 4.28 3.22
C ASN A 156 -20.81 3.92 2.79
N SER A 157 -19.92 3.96 3.72
CA SER A 157 -18.52 3.57 3.49
C SER A 157 -17.90 3.05 4.77
N PHE A 158 -16.84 2.28 4.61
CA PHE A 158 -15.95 1.89 5.70
C PHE A 158 -14.50 2.05 5.23
N ILE A 159 -13.59 2.05 6.20
CA ILE A 159 -12.16 2.25 5.94
C ILE A 159 -11.44 1.06 6.51
N GLU A 160 -10.80 0.30 5.64
CA GLU A 160 -9.90 -0.76 6.00
C GLU A 160 -8.65 -0.71 5.10
N PRO A 161 -7.48 -0.66 5.69
CA PRO A 161 -6.25 -0.55 4.92
C PRO A 161 -5.88 -1.85 4.22
N ASN A 162 -4.94 -1.78 3.28
CA ASN A 162 -4.28 -2.98 2.77
C ASN A 162 -3.48 -3.66 3.87
N GLY A 163 -3.45 -4.99 3.83
CA GLY A 163 -2.58 -5.77 4.69
C GLY A 163 -1.15 -5.88 4.13
N ILE A 164 -0.31 -6.48 4.93
CA ILE A 164 1.06 -6.88 4.56
C ILE A 164 1.30 -8.36 4.89
N GLU A 165 2.22 -8.96 4.18
CA GLU A 165 2.77 -10.25 4.57
C GLU A 165 3.77 -10.05 5.72
N VAL A 166 3.50 -10.67 6.85
CA VAL A 166 4.43 -10.65 7.97
C VAL A 166 5.33 -11.90 7.88
N PRO A 167 6.64 -11.74 7.72
CA PRO A 167 7.55 -12.88 7.59
C PRO A 167 7.46 -13.83 8.79
N LYS A 168 7.41 -15.15 8.53
CA LYS A 168 7.40 -16.17 9.59
C LYS A 168 8.69 -16.15 10.39
N GLU A 169 9.82 -16.05 9.68
CA GLU A 169 11.14 -15.90 10.28
C GLU A 169 11.54 -14.44 10.25
N ARG A 170 11.64 -13.82 11.41
CA ARG A 170 12.04 -12.43 11.57
C ARG A 170 13.39 -12.35 12.24
N PRO A 171 14.28 -11.44 11.77
CA PRO A 171 15.57 -11.26 12.45
C PRO A 171 15.33 -10.89 13.92
N HIS A 172 16.06 -11.51 14.82
CA HIS A 172 16.12 -11.04 16.20
C HIS A 172 16.98 -9.79 16.23
N ARG A 173 16.46 -8.68 16.72
CA ARG A 173 17.10 -7.38 16.65
C ARG A 173 17.33 -6.83 18.05
N GLU A 174 18.43 -7.25 18.67
CA GLU A 174 18.89 -6.70 19.95
C GLU A 174 19.77 -5.45 19.77
N SER A 175 20.44 -5.37 18.61
CA SER A 175 21.26 -4.24 18.20
C SER A 175 21.25 -4.13 16.69
N TRP A 176 21.81 -3.08 16.13
CA TRP A 176 22.08 -3.02 14.70
C TRP A 176 23.23 -3.96 14.28
N HIS A 177 23.35 -4.20 12.96
CA HIS A 177 24.18 -5.27 12.40
C HIS A 177 25.69 -5.02 12.47
N GLY A 178 26.15 -3.86 12.87
CA GLY A 178 27.56 -3.49 12.91
C GLY A 178 27.82 -2.35 13.86
N ASP A 179 28.97 -1.72 13.70
CA ASP A 179 29.35 -0.53 14.49
C ASP A 179 28.64 0.74 14.00
N VAL A 180 28.12 0.71 12.77
CA VAL A 180 27.49 1.83 12.08
C VAL A 180 26.14 1.38 11.52
N PRO A 181 25.01 2.02 11.88
CA PRO A 181 23.70 1.60 11.42
C PRO A 181 23.51 1.80 9.92
N GLU A 182 22.85 0.82 9.29
CA GLU A 182 22.39 0.90 7.92
C GLU A 182 20.95 1.43 7.88
N ILE A 183 20.80 2.65 7.36
CA ILE A 183 19.51 3.28 7.12
C ILE A 183 19.07 2.94 5.69
N VAL A 184 17.81 2.61 5.49
CA VAL A 184 17.31 2.26 4.16
C VAL A 184 16.04 3.05 3.82
N PHE A 185 15.98 3.50 2.56
CA PHE A 185 14.76 3.96 1.89
C PHE A 185 14.43 2.98 0.78
N VAL A 186 13.17 2.53 0.72
CA VAL A 186 12.67 1.69 -0.38
C VAL A 186 11.40 2.31 -0.95
N GLY A 187 11.46 2.77 -2.20
CA GLY A 187 10.34 3.44 -2.86
C GLY A 187 10.75 4.08 -4.17
N ARG A 188 9.81 4.71 -4.88
CA ARG A 188 10.16 5.47 -6.08
C ARG A 188 11.12 6.60 -5.74
N VAL A 189 12.21 6.71 -6.49
CA VAL A 189 13.17 7.82 -6.34
C VAL A 189 12.60 9.04 -7.06
N GLU A 190 11.69 9.71 -6.35
CA GLU A 190 10.88 10.82 -6.80
C GLU A 190 11.06 12.00 -5.83
N PRO A 191 11.52 13.18 -6.30
CA PRO A 191 11.93 14.26 -5.43
C PRO A 191 10.79 14.81 -4.57
N TYR A 192 9.66 15.16 -5.19
CA TYR A 192 8.63 15.94 -4.52
C TYR A 192 7.73 15.09 -3.61
N GLN A 193 7.09 14.05 -4.14
CA GLN A 193 6.16 13.23 -3.35
C GLN A 193 6.88 12.53 -2.20
N LYS A 194 8.05 11.94 -2.49
CA LYS A 194 8.85 11.21 -1.50
C LYS A 194 9.74 12.09 -0.61
N GLY A 195 9.76 13.42 -0.88
CA GLY A 195 10.55 14.37 -0.11
C GLY A 195 12.07 14.17 -0.23
N LEU A 196 12.52 13.49 -1.29
CA LEU A 196 13.95 13.21 -1.48
C LEU A 196 14.77 14.46 -1.83
N ASP A 197 14.12 15.52 -2.30
CA ASP A 197 14.70 16.85 -2.42
C ASP A 197 15.06 17.44 -1.02
N VAL A 198 14.14 17.36 -0.07
CA VAL A 198 14.37 17.79 1.31
C VAL A 198 15.40 16.90 2.01
N LEU A 199 15.33 15.59 1.79
CA LEU A 199 16.34 14.66 2.32
C LEU A 199 17.74 15.01 1.81
N LEU A 200 17.91 15.30 0.54
CA LEU A 200 19.20 15.68 -0.03
C LEU A 200 19.75 16.98 0.60
N GLU A 201 18.88 17.97 0.83
CA GLU A 201 19.26 19.19 1.55
C GLU A 201 19.62 18.93 3.01
N ALA A 202 18.91 18.02 3.69
CA ALA A 202 19.19 17.60 5.06
C ALA A 202 20.56 16.92 5.22
N LEU A 203 20.95 16.11 4.23
CA LEU A 203 22.20 15.35 4.26
C LEU A 203 23.44 16.21 3.98
N THR A 204 23.31 17.23 3.13
CA THR A 204 24.44 18.04 2.63
C THR A 204 25.34 18.61 3.76
N PRO A 205 24.84 19.12 4.89
CA PRO A 205 25.67 19.65 5.97
C PRO A 205 26.38 18.59 6.81
N LEU A 206 25.98 17.30 6.75
CA LEU A 206 26.50 16.26 7.65
C LEU A 206 27.99 15.97 7.45
N ASN A 207 28.52 16.16 6.24
CA ASN A 207 29.94 15.98 5.97
C ASN A 207 30.84 17.01 6.68
N ALA A 208 30.30 18.17 7.05
CA ALA A 208 31.04 19.24 7.71
C ALA A 208 31.10 19.10 9.26
N CYS A 209 30.33 18.18 9.84
CA CYS A 209 30.20 17.98 11.26
C CYS A 209 31.04 16.79 11.73
N ALA A 210 32.23 17.03 12.27
CA ALA A 210 33.12 15.97 12.76
C ALA A 210 32.49 15.09 13.86
N ASP A 211 31.53 15.62 14.62
CA ASP A 211 30.86 14.95 15.74
C ASP A 211 29.53 14.29 15.33
N SER A 212 29.18 14.27 14.02
CA SER A 212 27.98 13.60 13.57
C SER A 212 28.11 12.07 13.72
N PRO A 213 27.06 11.37 14.20
CA PRO A 213 27.08 9.91 14.25
C PRO A 213 27.28 9.35 12.84
N ARG A 214 28.08 8.31 12.73
CA ARG A 214 28.28 7.61 11.47
C ARG A 214 27.07 6.75 11.18
N PHE A 215 26.64 6.73 9.94
CA PHE A 215 25.62 5.84 9.40
C PHE A 215 25.87 5.60 7.90
N HIS A 216 25.27 4.57 7.36
CA HIS A 216 25.15 4.39 5.93
C HIS A 216 23.68 4.54 5.54
N LEU A 217 23.41 5.18 4.40
CA LEU A 217 22.06 5.33 3.85
C LEU A 217 22.01 4.76 2.44
N SER A 218 21.19 3.74 2.24
CA SER A 218 20.93 3.14 0.93
C SER A 218 19.53 3.48 0.44
N ILE A 219 19.41 4.09 -0.75
CA ILE A 219 18.16 4.53 -1.36
C ILE A 219 17.85 3.63 -2.55
N TYR A 220 16.80 2.79 -2.42
CA TYR A 220 16.39 1.83 -3.44
C TYR A 220 15.12 2.26 -4.15
N GLY A 221 15.13 2.24 -5.48
CA GLY A 221 13.91 2.42 -6.24
C GLY A 221 14.06 2.83 -7.69
N ASN A 222 12.92 2.85 -8.38
CA ASN A 222 12.85 3.36 -9.75
C ASN A 222 12.96 4.88 -9.76
N SER A 223 13.88 5.37 -10.58
CA SER A 223 14.10 6.81 -10.78
C SER A 223 12.95 7.43 -11.58
N VAL A 224 12.38 8.50 -11.07
CA VAL A 224 11.40 9.32 -11.79
C VAL A 224 12.14 10.48 -12.47
N ASN A 225 11.95 10.63 -13.78
CA ASN A 225 12.57 11.68 -14.59
C ASN A 225 14.11 11.79 -14.44
N GLY A 226 14.78 10.69 -14.14
CA GLY A 226 16.24 10.67 -14.01
C GLY A 226 16.79 11.27 -12.71
N PHE A 227 15.95 11.50 -11.71
CA PHE A 227 16.34 12.14 -10.45
C PHE A 227 17.43 11.37 -9.67
N SER A 228 17.53 10.05 -9.82
CA SER A 228 18.64 9.27 -9.21
C SER A 228 20.01 9.82 -9.63
N ASN A 229 20.22 10.06 -10.92
CA ASN A 229 21.48 10.60 -11.44
C ASN A 229 21.76 12.03 -10.95
N GLU A 230 20.71 12.84 -10.78
CA GLU A 230 20.84 14.19 -10.20
C GLU A 230 21.25 14.10 -8.73
N MET A 231 20.59 13.23 -7.98
CA MET A 231 20.87 12.99 -6.56
C MET A 231 22.31 12.50 -6.35
N GLU A 232 22.76 11.52 -7.13
CA GLU A 232 24.14 11.01 -7.08
C GLU A 232 25.18 12.12 -7.29
N LYS A 233 24.96 12.97 -8.33
CA LYS A 233 25.87 14.11 -8.60
C LYS A 233 25.94 15.10 -7.44
N LYS A 234 24.81 15.42 -6.82
CA LYS A 234 24.75 16.32 -5.68
C LYS A 234 25.41 15.72 -4.44
N LEU A 235 25.19 14.42 -4.18
CA LEU A 235 25.86 13.69 -3.10
C LEU A 235 27.38 13.64 -3.32
N GLN A 236 27.84 13.39 -4.54
CA GLN A 236 29.26 13.42 -4.89
C GLN A 236 29.85 14.81 -4.66
N ALA A 237 29.18 15.87 -5.11
CA ALA A 237 29.64 17.24 -4.90
C ALA A 237 29.69 17.64 -3.42
N ALA A 238 28.81 17.06 -2.60
CA ALA A 238 28.80 17.23 -1.14
C ALA A 238 29.80 16.31 -0.40
N GLY A 239 30.54 15.43 -1.08
CA GLY A 239 31.48 14.48 -0.46
C GLY A 239 30.80 13.37 0.35
N LEU A 240 29.57 13.00 0.00
CA LEU A 240 28.75 12.03 0.73
C LEU A 240 28.66 10.65 0.05
N SER A 241 29.43 10.41 -1.02
CA SER A 241 29.37 9.16 -1.78
C SER A 241 29.74 7.90 -0.98
N ASP A 242 30.50 8.04 0.10
CA ASP A 242 30.87 6.93 0.98
C ASP A 242 29.80 6.68 2.07
N VAL A 243 28.86 7.60 2.26
CA VAL A 243 27.83 7.55 3.29
C VAL A 243 26.46 7.23 2.69
N VAL A 244 26.16 7.78 1.51
CA VAL A 244 24.85 7.67 0.86
C VAL A 244 24.98 7.03 -0.51
N ALA A 245 24.27 5.93 -0.72
CA ALA A 245 24.23 5.22 -1.98
C ALA A 245 22.83 5.24 -2.60
N VAL A 246 22.72 5.67 -3.85
CA VAL A 246 21.48 5.55 -4.64
C VAL A 246 21.55 4.26 -5.45
N ARG A 247 20.52 3.42 -5.32
CA ARG A 247 20.48 2.08 -5.90
C ARG A 247 19.32 1.93 -6.87
N GLY A 248 19.38 0.87 -7.68
CA GLY A 248 18.24 0.45 -8.50
C GLY A 248 17.05 -0.06 -7.67
N PRO A 249 15.93 -0.35 -8.33
CA PRO A 249 14.76 -0.94 -7.65
C PRO A 249 15.05 -2.36 -7.18
N VAL A 250 14.45 -2.73 -6.04
CA VAL A 250 14.51 -4.09 -5.48
C VAL A 250 13.10 -4.65 -5.30
N TYR A 251 12.92 -5.94 -5.57
CA TYR A 251 11.63 -6.64 -5.50
C TYR A 251 11.81 -8.06 -4.95
N GLY A 252 10.72 -8.65 -4.41
CA GLY A 252 10.74 -10.02 -3.93
C GLY A 252 11.90 -10.28 -2.97
N ASP A 253 12.63 -11.37 -3.20
CA ASP A 253 13.73 -11.83 -2.34
C ASP A 253 14.86 -10.79 -2.18
N GLU A 254 15.13 -9.97 -3.21
CA GLU A 254 16.12 -8.90 -3.08
C GLU A 254 15.67 -7.80 -2.11
N LYS A 255 14.38 -7.42 -2.15
CA LYS A 255 13.82 -6.46 -1.20
C LYS A 255 13.83 -7.05 0.21
N ASP A 256 13.49 -8.31 0.36
CA ASP A 256 13.53 -9.01 1.64
C ASP A 256 14.97 -9.04 2.20
N ALA A 257 15.96 -9.30 1.38
CA ALA A 257 17.37 -9.27 1.78
C ALA A 257 17.79 -7.85 2.23
N VAL A 258 17.39 -6.81 1.50
CA VAL A 258 17.66 -5.42 1.87
C VAL A 258 17.03 -5.07 3.22
N LEU A 259 15.75 -5.40 3.44
CA LEU A 259 15.06 -5.10 4.70
C LEU A 259 15.61 -5.94 5.87
N ARG A 260 16.12 -7.15 5.62
CA ARG A 260 16.78 -7.95 6.64
C ARG A 260 18.13 -7.39 7.06
N ALA A 261 18.87 -6.82 6.14
CA ALA A 261 20.20 -6.26 6.38
C ALA A 261 20.17 -4.83 6.93
N ALA A 262 19.07 -4.10 6.75
CA ALA A 262 18.93 -2.74 7.24
C ALA A 262 18.65 -2.70 8.75
N ASP A 263 18.95 -1.56 9.38
CA ASP A 263 18.70 -1.32 10.81
C ASP A 263 17.60 -0.29 11.02
N ILE A 264 17.49 0.73 10.19
CA ILE A 264 16.52 1.81 10.30
C ILE A 264 15.86 2.03 8.93
N PHE A 265 14.57 2.27 8.93
CA PHE A 265 13.84 2.65 7.71
C PHE A 265 13.55 4.15 7.70
N LEU A 266 13.76 4.80 6.55
CA LEU A 266 13.54 6.23 6.38
C LEU A 266 12.47 6.48 5.32
N LEU A 267 11.47 7.34 5.63
CA LEU A 267 10.45 7.76 4.67
C LEU A 267 10.04 9.22 4.91
N THR A 268 10.55 10.12 4.09
CA THR A 268 10.36 11.58 4.18
C THR A 268 9.26 12.12 3.28
N SER A 269 8.20 11.35 3.05
CA SER A 269 7.17 11.70 2.06
C SER A 269 6.36 12.96 2.44
N ARG A 270 6.06 13.78 1.42
CA ARG A 270 5.08 14.88 1.52
C ARG A 270 3.65 14.37 1.60
N TYR A 271 3.37 13.30 0.90
CA TYR A 271 2.08 12.62 0.95
C TYR A 271 2.19 11.17 0.48
N GLU A 272 1.42 10.31 1.15
CA GLU A 272 1.20 8.92 0.77
C GLU A 272 -0.31 8.62 0.80
N GLY A 273 -0.73 7.58 0.09
CA GLY A 273 -1.97 6.90 0.40
C GLY A 273 -1.72 5.95 1.58
N MET A 274 -1.26 4.76 1.27
CA MET A 274 -0.77 3.80 2.26
C MET A 274 0.69 3.44 1.93
N PRO A 275 1.65 3.68 2.83
CA PRO A 275 3.07 3.47 2.56
C PRO A 275 3.47 2.02 2.80
N MET A 276 3.21 1.13 1.83
CA MET A 276 3.48 -0.31 1.94
C MET A 276 4.93 -0.60 2.34
N GLY A 277 5.91 0.13 1.77
CA GLY A 277 7.32 -0.04 2.13
C GLY A 277 7.63 0.21 3.60
N LEU A 278 6.93 1.16 4.24
CA LEU A 278 7.04 1.43 5.67
C LEU A 278 6.50 0.26 6.50
N LEU A 279 5.32 -0.25 6.14
CA LEU A 279 4.71 -1.37 6.84
C LEU A 279 5.52 -2.66 6.67
N GLU A 280 6.05 -2.89 5.48
CA GLU A 280 6.99 -3.98 5.22
C GLU A 280 8.24 -3.86 6.09
N ALA A 281 8.83 -2.66 6.19
CA ALA A 281 9.97 -2.42 7.07
C ALA A 281 9.64 -2.70 8.54
N CYS A 282 8.46 -2.27 9.01
CA CYS A 282 7.96 -2.61 10.34
C CYS A 282 7.84 -4.13 10.54
N ALA A 283 7.42 -4.89 9.52
CA ALA A 283 7.33 -6.35 9.60
C ALA A 283 8.69 -7.01 9.81
N TYR A 284 9.77 -6.42 9.28
CA TYR A 284 11.14 -6.83 9.56
C TYR A 284 11.69 -6.28 10.88
N GLY A 285 10.91 -5.50 11.62
CA GLY A 285 11.31 -4.92 12.91
C GLY A 285 12.28 -3.74 12.75
N LEU A 286 12.16 -2.97 11.68
CA LEU A 286 12.96 -1.75 11.51
C LEU A 286 12.29 -0.58 12.24
N PRO A 287 12.97 0.09 13.21
CA PRO A 287 12.55 1.40 13.65
C PRO A 287 12.50 2.38 12.47
N CYS A 288 11.52 3.29 12.48
CA CYS A 288 11.24 4.10 11.32
C CYS A 288 11.40 5.59 11.61
N VAL A 289 12.07 6.33 10.72
CA VAL A 289 12.07 7.78 10.67
C VAL A 289 11.06 8.23 9.63
N VAL A 290 10.01 8.92 10.04
CA VAL A 290 8.89 9.27 9.16
C VAL A 290 8.47 10.74 9.30
N THR A 291 7.85 11.27 8.23
CA THR A 291 7.17 12.57 8.25
C THR A 291 5.65 12.41 8.35
N PRO A 292 4.90 13.44 8.79
CA PRO A 292 3.43 13.39 8.83
C PRO A 292 2.78 13.04 7.49
N GLY A 293 3.40 13.42 6.37
CA GLY A 293 2.92 13.10 5.03
C GLY A 293 2.86 11.62 4.69
N THR A 294 3.43 10.75 5.52
CA THR A 294 3.32 9.30 5.36
C THR A 294 1.95 8.73 5.73
N ASN A 295 1.09 9.51 6.39
CA ASN A 295 -0.19 9.08 7.00
C ASN A 295 -0.05 7.95 8.04
N MET A 296 1.17 7.67 8.50
CA MET A 296 1.49 6.64 9.50
C MET A 296 2.26 7.20 10.71
N SER A 297 2.55 8.50 10.71
CA SER A 297 3.32 9.14 11.78
C SER A 297 2.71 8.89 13.17
N ASP A 298 1.39 9.03 13.30
CA ASP A 298 0.70 8.85 14.57
C ASP A 298 0.78 7.39 15.05
N VAL A 299 0.68 6.44 14.14
CA VAL A 299 0.78 5.00 14.43
C VAL A 299 2.21 4.63 14.85
N ILE A 300 3.23 5.15 14.15
CA ILE A 300 4.64 4.94 14.48
C ILE A 300 4.97 5.54 15.85
N LEU A 301 4.53 6.77 16.10
CA LEU A 301 4.78 7.47 17.36
C LEU A 301 4.06 6.79 18.54
N ALA A 302 2.75 6.55 18.41
CA ALA A 302 1.97 5.90 19.45
C ALA A 302 2.42 4.46 19.73
N GLY A 303 2.89 3.75 18.69
CA GLY A 303 3.45 2.40 18.80
C GLY A 303 4.85 2.36 19.39
N GLY A 304 5.55 3.49 19.52
CA GLY A 304 6.97 3.52 19.92
C GLY A 304 7.89 2.88 18.88
N ALA A 305 7.52 2.92 17.60
CA ALA A 305 8.19 2.20 16.52
C ALA A 305 9.22 3.07 15.76
N GLY A 306 9.55 4.25 16.27
CA GLY A 306 10.50 5.12 15.63
C GLY A 306 10.30 6.60 15.94
N TRP A 307 10.72 7.46 15.02
CA TRP A 307 10.78 8.90 15.18
C TRP A 307 9.91 9.60 14.12
N VAL A 308 9.26 10.67 14.53
CA VAL A 308 8.49 11.55 13.64
C VAL A 308 9.19 12.90 13.56
N CYS A 309 9.37 13.43 12.36
CA CYS A 309 9.99 14.73 12.13
C CYS A 309 9.17 15.56 11.12
N ASP A 310 9.27 16.87 11.21
CA ASP A 310 8.71 17.75 10.19
C ASP A 310 9.47 17.61 8.87
N LEU A 311 8.81 17.90 7.77
CA LEU A 311 9.41 17.86 6.45
C LEU A 311 10.18 19.17 6.17
N SER A 312 11.22 19.39 6.96
CA SER A 312 12.24 20.43 6.73
C SER A 312 13.64 19.81 6.75
N PRO A 313 14.62 20.38 6.05
CA PRO A 313 15.98 19.85 6.03
C PRO A 313 16.58 19.72 7.44
N GLU A 314 16.33 20.67 8.30
CA GLU A 314 16.81 20.70 9.69
C GLU A 314 16.22 19.55 10.50
N SER A 315 14.89 19.42 10.49
CA SER A 315 14.17 18.41 11.27
C SER A 315 14.48 17.00 10.79
N VAL A 316 14.55 16.77 9.46
CA VAL A 316 14.94 15.49 8.88
C VAL A 316 16.37 15.12 9.27
N ARG A 317 17.31 16.08 9.21
CA ARG A 317 18.70 15.86 9.64
C ARG A 317 18.78 15.48 11.11
N GLU A 318 18.12 16.24 11.98
CA GLU A 318 18.10 15.96 13.43
C GLU A 318 17.53 14.57 13.72
N ALA A 319 16.43 14.18 13.06
CA ALA A 319 15.85 12.86 13.22
C ALA A 319 16.79 11.73 12.79
N ILE A 320 17.51 11.90 11.67
CA ILE A 320 18.52 10.92 11.22
C ILE A 320 19.66 10.81 12.25
N VAL A 321 20.16 11.93 12.76
CA VAL A 321 21.22 11.96 13.77
C VAL A 321 20.77 11.28 15.06
N VAL A 322 19.56 11.59 15.55
CA VAL A 322 18.98 10.95 16.74
C VAL A 322 18.83 9.45 16.53
N ALA A 323 18.25 9.05 15.39
CA ALA A 323 18.05 7.65 15.06
C ALA A 323 19.37 6.87 15.01
N ALA A 324 20.40 7.43 14.34
CA ALA A 324 21.73 6.83 14.25
C ALA A 324 22.52 6.80 15.58
N SER A 325 22.05 7.53 16.61
CA SER A 325 22.63 7.53 17.95
C SER A 325 21.87 6.69 18.97
N SER A 326 20.72 6.10 18.58
CA SER A 326 19.79 5.45 19.53
C SER A 326 20.00 3.94 19.68
N ALA A 327 21.26 3.49 19.77
CA ALA A 327 21.59 2.06 19.92
C ALA A 327 20.92 1.42 21.13
N GLU A 328 20.84 2.12 22.27
CA GLU A 328 20.26 1.59 23.50
C GLU A 328 18.74 1.33 23.40
N ALA A 329 18.01 2.18 22.65
CA ALA A 329 16.56 2.04 22.46
C ALA A 329 16.19 1.12 21.29
N TYR A 330 17.15 0.67 20.51
CA TYR A 330 16.93 -0.04 19.26
C TYR A 330 16.09 -1.30 19.40
N ALA A 331 16.45 -2.19 20.35
CA ALA A 331 15.77 -3.46 20.55
C ALA A 331 14.28 -3.28 20.90
N GLU A 332 13.95 -2.32 21.74
CA GLU A 332 12.58 -1.99 22.12
C GLU A 332 11.79 -1.45 20.95
N MET A 333 12.35 -0.52 20.18
CA MET A 333 11.74 0.03 18.98
C MET A 333 11.55 -1.02 17.89
N ALA A 334 12.50 -1.94 17.73
CA ALA A 334 12.38 -3.05 16.79
C ALA A 334 11.22 -3.98 17.12
N LEU A 335 11.01 -4.29 18.39
CA LEU A 335 9.83 -5.04 18.84
C LEU A 335 8.54 -4.25 18.66
N ALA A 336 8.56 -2.95 18.89
CA ALA A 336 7.44 -2.06 18.69
C ALA A 336 7.04 -2.00 17.21
N SER A 337 7.99 -1.87 16.29
CA SER A 337 7.76 -1.93 14.84
C SER A 337 7.05 -3.21 14.42
N ARG A 338 7.45 -4.36 14.97
CA ARG A 338 6.77 -5.63 14.71
C ARG A 338 5.32 -5.64 15.20
N ARG A 339 5.05 -5.06 16.38
CA ARG A 339 3.67 -4.93 16.88
C ARG A 339 2.83 -4.04 15.97
N VAL A 340 3.39 -2.95 15.46
CA VAL A 340 2.72 -2.13 14.44
C VAL A 340 2.39 -2.95 13.20
N ALA A 341 3.36 -3.71 12.67
CA ALA A 341 3.14 -4.55 11.49
C ALA A 341 2.03 -5.60 11.68
N GLU A 342 1.90 -6.18 12.89
CA GLU A 342 0.84 -7.16 13.17
C GLU A 342 -0.57 -6.57 13.06
N LEU A 343 -0.75 -5.29 13.36
CA LEU A 343 -2.05 -4.62 13.19
C LEU A 343 -2.47 -4.61 11.72
N PHE A 344 -1.49 -4.55 10.81
CA PHE A 344 -1.68 -4.52 9.37
C PHE A 344 -1.42 -5.87 8.69
N SER A 345 -1.30 -6.96 9.44
CA SER A 345 -1.17 -8.28 8.82
C SER A 345 -2.44 -8.69 8.06
N TRP A 346 -2.30 -9.38 6.93
CA TRP A 346 -3.47 -9.84 6.16
C TRP A 346 -4.51 -10.58 7.00
N PRO A 347 -4.15 -11.48 7.95
CA PRO A 347 -5.12 -12.11 8.83
C PRO A 347 -5.86 -11.12 9.74
N SER A 348 -5.21 -10.04 10.21
CA SER A 348 -5.85 -9.01 11.03
C SER A 348 -6.82 -8.18 10.19
N ILE A 349 -6.37 -7.71 9.04
CA ILE A 349 -7.17 -6.92 8.09
C ILE A 349 -8.37 -7.73 7.59
N ALA A 350 -8.19 -8.99 7.21
CA ALA A 350 -9.28 -9.84 6.75
C ALA A 350 -10.38 -10.03 7.83
N LYS A 351 -10.01 -10.13 9.10
CA LYS A 351 -11.00 -10.20 10.20
C LYS A 351 -11.80 -8.92 10.34
N SER A 352 -11.14 -7.76 10.19
CA SER A 352 -11.80 -6.46 10.25
C SER A 352 -12.74 -6.27 9.05
N ILE A 353 -12.25 -6.45 7.85
CA ILE A 353 -13.05 -6.39 6.61
C ILE A 353 -14.26 -7.36 6.67
N ARG A 354 -14.07 -8.58 7.17
CA ARG A 354 -15.15 -9.54 7.37
C ARG A 354 -16.25 -8.97 8.26
N THR A 355 -15.86 -8.30 9.34
CA THR A 355 -16.81 -7.67 10.26
C THR A 355 -17.62 -6.59 9.56
N ASP A 356 -16.98 -5.75 8.76
CA ASP A 356 -17.66 -4.71 8.00
C ASP A 356 -18.56 -5.29 6.89
N TYR A 357 -18.12 -6.34 6.20
CA TYR A 357 -18.96 -7.05 5.24
C TYR A 357 -20.23 -7.64 5.89
N LEU A 358 -20.10 -8.21 7.10
CA LEU A 358 -21.27 -8.70 7.85
C LEU A 358 -22.26 -7.57 8.20
N LYS A 359 -21.76 -6.38 8.59
CA LYS A 359 -22.60 -5.19 8.82
C LYS A 359 -23.31 -4.76 7.53
N VAL A 360 -22.57 -4.71 6.42
CA VAL A 360 -23.10 -4.33 5.10
C VAL A 360 -24.27 -5.22 4.67
N ILE A 361 -24.20 -6.52 4.93
CA ILE A 361 -25.29 -7.46 4.59
C ILE A 361 -26.32 -7.66 5.72
N GLY A 362 -26.24 -6.89 6.80
CA GLY A 362 -27.20 -6.96 7.93
C GLY A 362 -27.13 -8.24 8.77
N ARG A 363 -25.93 -8.84 8.88
CA ARG A 363 -25.67 -10.08 9.65
C ARG A 363 -24.67 -9.86 10.81
N ALA A 364 -24.37 -8.62 11.19
CA ALA A 364 -23.47 -8.28 12.30
C ALA A 364 -24.21 -8.21 13.62
#